data_e678e73b518ca3b617bfdbc656b3dbb0
#
_entry.id   e678e73b518ca3b617bfdbc656b3dbb0
#
_cell.length_a   1.000
_cell.length_b   1.000
_cell.length_c   1.000
_cell.angle_alpha   90.00
_cell.angle_beta   90.00
_cell.angle_gamma   90.00
#
_symmetry.space_group_name_H-M   'P 1'
#
loop_
_entity.id
_entity.type
_entity.pdbx_description
1 polymer ?
#
loop_
_entity_poly.entity_id
_entity_poly.type
_entity_poly.pdbx_seq_one_letter_code
_entity_poly.pdbx_strand_id
1 'polypeptide(L)'
;YLQQYADKGLLISLDDYIESGLLDVSGMSEDNLNIGAVDGSIYGICLTVSPPAMIYNATLLNENGIEIHDNMTLDEFFEKCREVYEKTGVKTNISYNDVAYLEVFMRAEEGGSLYGDGALGCKTADPLVEYFKIYEKGIEEGWLISADVFAERSGTTVEQDPLVYG
;
A
#
# COMPACT_ATOMS: atom_id res chain seq x y z
N TYR A 1 1.94 1.10 16.85
CA TYR A 1 1.55 0.59 18.19
C TYR A 1 2.71 -0.12 18.90
N LEU A 2 3.53 -0.96 18.21
CA LEU A 2 4.62 -1.71 18.84
C LEU A 2 5.56 -0.80 19.63
N GLN A 3 6.08 0.26 19.00
CA GLN A 3 6.92 1.27 19.64
C GLN A 3 6.30 1.83 20.92
N GLN A 4 5.02 2.22 20.89
CA GLN A 4 4.34 2.81 22.04
C GLN A 4 4.25 1.88 23.24
N TYR A 5 4.11 0.58 23.00
CA TYR A 5 4.03 -0.42 24.06
C TYR A 5 5.43 -0.77 24.59
N ALA A 6 6.42 -0.87 23.70
CA ALA A 6 7.81 -1.10 24.09
C ALA A 6 8.35 0.04 24.96
N ASP A 7 8.18 1.30 24.52
CA ASP A 7 8.64 2.49 25.26
C ASP A 7 8.04 2.61 26.66
N LYS A 8 6.85 2.05 26.86
CA LYS A 8 6.18 2.03 28.18
C LYS A 8 6.55 0.81 29.03
N GLY A 9 7.43 -0.06 28.54
CA GLY A 9 7.81 -1.29 29.24
C GLY A 9 6.66 -2.30 29.40
N LEU A 10 5.67 -2.26 28.50
CA LEU A 10 4.52 -3.16 28.51
C LEU A 10 4.75 -4.45 27.72
N LEU A 11 5.87 -4.55 27.04
CA LEU A 11 6.31 -5.73 26.31
C LEU A 11 7.64 -6.23 26.91
N ILE A 12 7.85 -7.53 26.83
CA ILE A 12 9.15 -8.14 27.13
C ILE A 12 9.93 -8.27 25.82
N SER A 13 11.27 -8.10 25.89
CA SER A 13 12.15 -8.45 24.78
C SER A 13 12.11 -9.96 24.51
N LEU A 14 12.15 -10.33 23.25
CA LEU A 14 12.24 -11.71 22.80
C LEU A 14 13.68 -12.16 22.56
N ASP A 15 14.68 -11.29 22.76
CA ASP A 15 16.08 -11.54 22.43
C ASP A 15 16.62 -12.78 23.18
N ASP A 16 16.40 -12.90 24.49
CA ASP A 16 16.84 -14.05 25.28
C ASP A 16 16.22 -15.38 24.82
N TYR A 17 14.95 -15.34 24.34
CA TYR A 17 14.26 -16.51 23.81
C TYR A 17 14.82 -16.94 22.45
N ILE A 18 15.23 -15.97 21.64
CA ILE A 18 15.88 -16.21 20.35
C ILE A 18 17.29 -16.75 20.57
N GLU A 19 18.08 -16.10 21.44
CA GLU A 19 19.46 -16.51 21.75
C GLU A 19 19.55 -17.92 22.38
N SER A 20 18.59 -18.26 23.23
CA SER A 20 18.53 -19.61 23.83
C SER A 20 18.01 -20.69 22.86
N GLY A 21 17.53 -20.31 21.68
CA GLY A 21 16.93 -21.22 20.71
C GLY A 21 15.52 -21.72 21.10
N LEU A 22 14.92 -21.14 22.14
CA LEU A 22 13.54 -21.44 22.52
C LEU A 22 12.55 -20.89 21.48
N LEU A 23 12.89 -19.76 20.85
CA LEU A 23 12.21 -19.17 19.71
C LEU A 23 13.11 -19.28 18.49
N ASP A 24 12.79 -20.23 17.60
CA ASP A 24 13.53 -20.45 16.37
C ASP A 24 13.07 -19.47 15.28
N VAL A 25 13.93 -18.55 14.92
CA VAL A 25 13.72 -17.54 13.85
C VAL A 25 14.63 -17.78 12.65
N SER A 26 15.29 -18.94 12.55
CA SER A 26 16.28 -19.24 11.50
C SER A 26 15.69 -19.22 10.08
N GLY A 27 14.37 -19.39 9.93
CA GLY A 27 13.66 -19.30 8.66
C GLY A 27 13.24 -17.88 8.27
N MET A 28 13.51 -16.86 9.09
CA MET A 28 13.12 -15.48 8.85
C MET A 28 14.29 -14.67 8.27
N SER A 29 13.98 -13.76 7.35
CA SER A 29 14.95 -12.76 6.91
C SER A 29 15.20 -11.72 8.00
N GLU A 30 16.36 -11.08 7.98
CA GLU A 30 16.68 -9.97 8.87
C GLU A 30 15.67 -8.83 8.77
N ASP A 31 15.23 -8.51 7.56
CA ASP A 31 14.21 -7.49 7.32
C ASP A 31 12.88 -7.82 8.02
N ASN A 32 12.46 -9.10 7.98
CA ASN A 32 11.23 -9.53 8.65
C ASN A 32 11.35 -9.50 10.18
N LEU A 33 12.52 -9.80 10.72
CA LEU A 33 12.79 -9.65 12.16
C LEU A 33 12.78 -8.19 12.59
N ASN A 34 13.36 -7.31 11.76
CA ASN A 34 13.43 -5.87 12.03
C ASN A 34 12.05 -5.19 12.06
N ILE A 35 11.01 -5.77 11.43
CA ILE A 35 9.63 -5.28 11.57
C ILE A 35 9.17 -5.32 13.04
N GLY A 36 9.65 -6.29 13.80
CA GLY A 36 9.33 -6.47 15.22
C GLY A 36 10.31 -5.81 16.19
N ALA A 37 11.29 -5.07 15.67
CA ALA A 37 12.34 -4.44 16.47
C ALA A 37 11.96 -3.02 16.94
N VAL A 38 12.37 -2.68 18.15
CA VAL A 38 12.35 -1.33 18.73
C VAL A 38 13.68 -1.10 19.42
N ASP A 39 14.40 -0.06 19.03
CA ASP A 39 15.72 0.31 19.58
C ASP A 39 16.73 -0.85 19.60
N GLY A 40 16.68 -1.71 18.58
CA GLY A 40 17.60 -2.84 18.41
C GLY A 40 17.22 -4.12 19.16
N SER A 41 16.12 -4.14 19.91
CA SER A 41 15.58 -5.34 20.56
C SER A 41 14.30 -5.81 19.88
N ILE A 42 14.09 -7.12 19.81
CA ILE A 42 12.92 -7.73 19.18
C ILE A 42 11.78 -7.84 20.20
N TYR A 43 10.65 -7.23 19.93
CA TYR A 43 9.44 -7.26 20.77
C TYR A 43 8.26 -7.95 20.08
N GLY A 44 8.39 -8.27 18.82
CA GLY A 44 7.33 -8.94 18.06
C GLY A 44 7.89 -9.76 16.93
N ILE A 45 7.14 -10.78 16.51
CA ILE A 45 7.49 -11.61 15.36
C ILE A 45 6.48 -11.35 14.25
N CYS A 46 7.00 -10.94 13.09
CA CYS A 46 6.20 -10.78 11.87
C CYS A 46 5.85 -12.15 11.30
N LEU A 47 4.60 -12.58 11.48
CA LEU A 47 4.13 -13.90 11.00
C LEU A 47 3.80 -13.90 9.52
N THR A 48 3.42 -12.75 8.97
CA THR A 48 3.00 -12.61 7.55
C THR A 48 3.38 -11.25 7.01
N VAL A 49 3.69 -11.21 5.73
CA VAL A 49 3.90 -9.98 4.97
C VAL A 49 2.81 -9.89 3.90
N SER A 50 2.08 -8.78 3.88
CA SER A 50 1.06 -8.49 2.89
C SER A 50 1.48 -7.26 2.08
N PRO A 51 2.24 -7.44 0.99
CA PRO A 51 2.63 -6.32 0.15
C PRO A 51 1.41 -5.74 -0.57
N PRO A 52 1.37 -4.44 -0.83
CA PRO A 52 0.41 -3.86 -1.75
C PRO A 52 0.52 -4.54 -3.11
N ALA A 53 -0.61 -4.88 -3.70
CA ALA A 53 -0.65 -5.52 -5.00
C ALA A 53 -1.77 -4.92 -5.85
N MET A 54 -1.55 -4.86 -7.14
CA MET A 54 -2.57 -4.50 -8.11
C MET A 54 -3.34 -5.76 -8.50
N ILE A 55 -4.66 -5.68 -8.43
CA ILE A 55 -5.56 -6.72 -8.94
C ILE A 55 -6.26 -6.19 -10.19
N TYR A 56 -6.32 -6.99 -11.23
CA TYR A 56 -6.98 -6.60 -12.48
C TYR A 56 -7.77 -7.77 -13.09
N ASN A 57 -8.79 -7.43 -13.87
CA ASN A 57 -9.57 -8.41 -14.63
C ASN A 57 -8.84 -8.75 -15.94
N ALA A 58 -8.07 -9.85 -15.93
CA ALA A 58 -7.29 -10.26 -17.09
C ALA A 58 -8.15 -10.56 -18.33
N THR A 59 -9.36 -11.07 -18.16
CA THR A 59 -10.27 -11.32 -19.28
C THR A 59 -10.66 -10.02 -19.97
N LEU A 60 -11.10 -9.03 -19.18
CA LEU A 60 -11.48 -7.71 -19.70
C LEU A 60 -10.31 -7.05 -20.45
N LEU A 61 -9.10 -7.09 -19.88
CA LEU A 61 -7.94 -6.48 -20.53
C LEU A 61 -7.59 -7.18 -21.84
N ASN A 62 -7.53 -8.51 -21.85
CA ASN A 62 -7.21 -9.29 -23.05
C ASN A 62 -8.22 -9.08 -24.18
N GLU A 63 -9.53 -9.07 -23.88
CA GLU A 63 -10.58 -8.84 -24.85
C GLU A 63 -10.52 -7.45 -25.49
N ASN A 64 -9.94 -6.47 -24.80
CA ASN A 64 -9.77 -5.10 -25.28
C ASN A 64 -8.34 -4.77 -25.75
N GLY A 65 -7.46 -5.76 -25.82
CA GLY A 65 -6.10 -5.59 -26.29
C GLY A 65 -5.27 -4.65 -25.42
N ILE A 66 -5.46 -4.72 -24.08
CA ILE A 66 -4.74 -3.93 -23.10
C ILE A 66 -3.69 -4.82 -22.45
N GLU A 67 -2.43 -4.46 -22.59
CA GLU A 67 -1.32 -5.21 -22.03
C GLU A 67 -0.86 -4.56 -20.71
N ILE A 68 -0.67 -5.42 -19.70
CA ILE A 68 -0.04 -5.09 -18.42
C ILE A 68 1.31 -5.80 -18.39
N HIS A 69 2.32 -5.11 -17.92
CA HIS A 69 3.66 -5.67 -17.75
C HIS A 69 4.21 -5.44 -16.34
N ASP A 70 5.16 -6.26 -15.95
CA ASP A 70 5.85 -6.11 -14.67
C ASP A 70 6.69 -4.82 -14.65
N ASN A 71 6.89 -4.29 -13.45
CA ASN A 71 7.72 -3.10 -13.20
C ASN A 71 7.22 -1.82 -13.90
N MET A 72 5.91 -1.67 -14.05
CA MET A 72 5.34 -0.38 -14.50
C MET A 72 5.70 0.73 -13.53
N THR A 73 6.02 1.89 -14.07
CA THR A 73 6.05 3.14 -13.30
C THR A 73 4.65 3.57 -12.89
N LEU A 74 4.53 4.51 -11.96
CA LEU A 74 3.23 5.08 -11.60
C LEU A 74 2.58 5.80 -12.76
N ASP A 75 3.35 6.51 -13.58
CA ASP A 75 2.83 7.19 -14.77
C ASP A 75 2.25 6.18 -15.77
N GLU A 76 2.96 5.09 -16.07
CA GLU A 76 2.46 4.03 -16.93
C GLU A 76 1.20 3.37 -16.36
N PHE A 77 1.14 3.17 -15.04
CA PHE A 77 -0.06 2.67 -14.38
C PHE A 77 -1.26 3.60 -14.58
N PHE A 78 -1.10 4.92 -14.40
CA PHE A 78 -2.18 5.87 -14.61
C PHE A 78 -2.59 6.00 -16.09
N GLU A 79 -1.64 5.86 -17.01
CA GLU A 79 -1.95 5.76 -18.43
C GLU A 79 -2.79 4.52 -18.73
N LYS A 80 -2.47 3.38 -18.11
CA LYS A 80 -3.28 2.16 -18.24
C LYS A 80 -4.68 2.32 -17.64
N CYS A 81 -4.83 3.02 -16.53
CA CYS A 81 -6.15 3.33 -15.98
C CYS A 81 -7.02 4.12 -16.97
N ARG A 82 -6.43 5.12 -17.65
CA ARG A 82 -7.13 5.89 -18.72
C ARG A 82 -7.47 5.01 -19.91
N GLU A 83 -6.52 4.21 -20.40
CA GLU A 83 -6.71 3.28 -21.51
C GLU A 83 -7.86 2.30 -21.24
N VAL A 84 -7.93 1.75 -20.02
CA VAL A 84 -9.03 0.86 -19.61
C VAL A 84 -10.35 1.61 -19.68
N TYR A 85 -10.42 2.79 -19.11
CA TYR A 85 -11.66 3.58 -19.11
C TYR A 85 -12.10 3.98 -20.53
N GLU A 86 -11.18 4.43 -21.37
CA GLU A 86 -11.48 4.81 -22.76
C GLU A 86 -12.00 3.65 -23.60
N LYS A 87 -11.46 2.46 -23.42
CA LYS A 87 -11.84 1.27 -24.18
C LYS A 87 -13.08 0.55 -23.64
N THR A 88 -13.29 0.59 -22.33
CA THR A 88 -14.30 -0.27 -21.67
C THR A 88 -15.36 0.48 -20.88
N GLY A 89 -15.10 1.74 -20.52
CA GLY A 89 -15.93 2.51 -19.59
C GLY A 89 -15.77 2.11 -18.13
N VAL A 90 -14.92 1.11 -17.83
CA VAL A 90 -14.68 0.64 -16.47
C VAL A 90 -13.70 1.56 -15.75
N LYS A 91 -14.07 2.00 -14.56
CA LYS A 91 -13.27 2.90 -13.74
C LYS A 91 -12.34 2.12 -12.82
N THR A 92 -11.16 2.67 -12.61
CA THR A 92 -10.20 2.14 -11.64
C THR A 92 -10.59 2.54 -10.22
N ASN A 93 -10.35 1.64 -9.26
CA ASN A 93 -10.46 1.92 -7.85
C ASN A 93 -9.06 2.01 -7.23
N ILE A 94 -8.65 3.22 -6.86
CA ILE A 94 -7.51 3.45 -5.97
C ILE A 94 -8.10 3.89 -4.63
N SER A 95 -7.76 3.20 -3.55
CA SER A 95 -8.33 3.50 -2.23
C SER A 95 -8.00 4.92 -1.77
N TYR A 96 -9.00 5.74 -1.52
CA TYR A 96 -8.84 7.12 -1.05
C TYR A 96 -8.26 7.22 0.37
N ASN A 97 -8.45 6.20 1.18
CA ASN A 97 -8.08 6.19 2.59
C ASN A 97 -6.84 5.35 2.87
N ASP A 98 -6.21 4.81 1.85
CA ASP A 98 -5.11 3.89 2.05
C ASP A 98 -3.77 4.63 2.08
N VAL A 99 -3.26 4.79 3.28
CA VAL A 99 -1.91 5.33 3.53
C VAL A 99 -0.84 4.51 2.79
N ALA A 100 -1.09 3.23 2.52
CA ALA A 100 -0.15 2.38 1.80
C ALA A 100 0.08 2.86 0.36
N TYR A 101 -0.95 3.35 -0.34
CA TYR A 101 -0.78 3.93 -1.68
C TYR A 101 0.02 5.24 -1.63
N LEU A 102 -0.26 6.09 -0.66
CA LEU A 102 0.55 7.30 -0.45
C LEU A 102 2.00 6.95 -0.14
N GLU A 103 2.25 5.91 0.65
CA GLU A 103 3.60 5.46 0.96
C GLU A 103 4.33 4.92 -0.27
N VAL A 104 3.66 4.14 -1.12
CA VAL A 104 4.22 3.68 -2.41
C VAL A 104 4.58 4.85 -3.30
N PHE A 105 3.67 5.83 -3.44
CA PHE A 105 3.92 7.05 -4.20
C PHE A 105 5.14 7.82 -3.66
N MET A 106 5.20 8.04 -2.35
CA MET A 106 6.31 8.75 -1.71
C MET A 106 7.65 8.03 -1.92
N ARG A 107 7.67 6.71 -1.86
CA ARG A 107 8.87 5.92 -2.12
C ARG A 107 9.32 6.02 -3.58
N ALA A 108 8.38 6.05 -4.52
CA ALA A 108 8.67 6.19 -5.94
C ALA A 108 9.23 7.59 -6.28
N GLU A 109 8.64 8.65 -5.74
CA GLU A 109 9.01 10.04 -6.05
C GLU A 109 10.22 10.52 -5.26
N GLU A 110 10.27 10.25 -3.96
CA GLU A 110 11.28 10.81 -3.04
C GLU A 110 12.34 9.77 -2.61
N GLY A 111 12.12 8.49 -2.88
CA GLY A 111 13.01 7.40 -2.47
C GLY A 111 13.01 7.13 -0.96
N GLY A 112 12.08 7.71 -0.22
CA GLY A 112 12.01 7.64 1.23
C GLY A 112 10.68 7.09 1.76
N SER A 113 10.61 6.89 3.07
CA SER A 113 9.37 6.55 3.77
C SER A 113 8.47 7.77 3.94
N LEU A 114 7.14 7.53 4.03
CA LEU A 114 6.19 8.59 4.37
C LEU A 114 6.46 9.19 5.76
N TYR A 115 6.93 8.38 6.68
CA TYR A 115 7.26 8.80 8.05
C TYR A 115 8.72 8.49 8.37
N GLY A 116 9.38 9.41 9.08
CA GLY A 116 10.74 9.24 9.60
C GLY A 116 10.99 10.22 10.73
N ASP A 117 11.72 9.79 11.75
CA ASP A 117 12.16 10.61 12.89
C ASP A 117 11.06 11.44 13.58
N GLY A 118 9.86 10.89 13.67
CA GLY A 118 8.70 11.53 14.29
C GLY A 118 8.03 12.62 13.43
N ALA A 119 8.37 12.71 12.16
CA ALA A 119 7.83 13.69 11.20
C ALA A 119 7.46 13.02 9.87
N LEU A 120 6.91 13.80 8.94
CA LEU A 120 6.75 13.35 7.55
C LEU A 120 8.12 13.27 6.89
N GLY A 121 8.35 12.22 6.10
CA GLY A 121 9.60 11.95 5.42
C GLY A 121 9.89 12.86 4.21
N CYS A 122 8.91 13.66 3.79
CA CYS A 122 9.08 14.64 2.71
C CYS A 122 9.60 15.98 3.22
N LYS A 123 10.47 16.63 2.43
CA LYS A 123 11.03 17.93 2.76
C LYS A 123 10.07 19.10 2.52
N THR A 124 9.14 18.93 1.59
CA THR A 124 8.11 19.90 1.21
C THR A 124 6.76 19.22 1.12
N ALA A 125 5.67 19.98 0.99
CA ALA A 125 4.36 19.44 0.78
C ALA A 125 4.09 19.00 -0.68
N ASP A 126 4.99 19.29 -1.60
CA ASP A 126 4.78 19.09 -3.04
C ASP A 126 4.44 17.63 -3.40
N PRO A 127 5.14 16.60 -2.89
CA PRO A 127 4.78 15.22 -3.19
C PRO A 127 3.37 14.84 -2.73
N LEU A 128 2.93 15.38 -1.60
CA LEU A 128 1.58 15.16 -1.10
C LEU A 128 0.53 15.84 -1.99
N VAL A 129 0.84 17.06 -2.45
CA VAL A 129 -0.03 17.80 -3.38
C VAL A 129 -0.15 17.05 -4.69
N GLU A 130 0.95 16.56 -5.27
CA GLU A 130 0.94 15.78 -6.51
C GLU A 130 0.15 14.47 -6.34
N TYR A 131 0.29 13.79 -5.21
CA TYR A 131 -0.51 12.60 -4.91
C TYR A 131 -2.02 12.91 -4.93
N PHE A 132 -2.46 13.97 -4.26
CA PHE A 132 -3.88 14.32 -4.24
C PHE A 132 -4.40 14.82 -5.60
N LYS A 133 -3.56 15.45 -6.42
CA LYS A 133 -3.92 15.83 -7.80
C LYS A 133 -4.23 14.61 -8.68
N ILE A 134 -3.65 13.45 -8.40
CA ILE A 134 -3.97 12.21 -9.13
C ILE A 134 -5.46 11.87 -8.98
N TYR A 135 -5.99 11.98 -7.77
CA TYR A 135 -7.42 11.73 -7.50
C TYR A 135 -8.30 12.79 -8.17
N GLU A 136 -7.97 14.07 -8.01
CA GLU A 136 -8.69 15.16 -8.65
C GLU A 136 -8.76 14.95 -10.16
N LYS A 137 -7.63 14.75 -10.80
CA LYS A 137 -7.52 14.49 -12.24
C LYS A 137 -8.25 13.22 -12.67
N GLY A 138 -8.09 12.13 -11.94
CA GLY A 138 -8.73 10.85 -12.25
C GLY A 138 -10.26 10.92 -12.19
N ILE A 139 -10.80 11.70 -11.25
CA ILE A 139 -12.25 11.96 -11.15
C ILE A 139 -12.72 12.86 -12.29
N GLU A 140 -12.00 13.95 -12.57
CA GLU A 140 -12.33 14.89 -13.65
C GLU A 140 -12.28 14.24 -15.03
N GLU A 141 -11.26 13.43 -15.31
CA GLU A 141 -11.12 12.66 -16.54
C GLU A 141 -12.04 11.42 -16.59
N GLY A 142 -12.64 11.04 -15.47
CA GLY A 142 -13.66 9.99 -15.37
C GLY A 142 -13.13 8.57 -15.19
N TRP A 143 -11.82 8.33 -15.24
CA TRP A 143 -11.25 6.98 -15.12
C TRP A 143 -11.13 6.47 -13.68
N LEU A 144 -11.27 7.34 -12.68
CA LEU A 144 -11.28 6.98 -11.27
C LEU A 144 -12.71 7.08 -10.71
N ILE A 145 -13.07 6.18 -9.81
CA ILE A 145 -14.34 6.28 -9.09
C ILE A 145 -14.35 7.53 -8.20
N SER A 146 -15.52 8.15 -8.06
CA SER A 146 -15.68 9.30 -7.16
C SER A 146 -15.71 8.91 -5.69
N ALA A 147 -15.46 9.87 -4.81
CA ALA A 147 -15.40 9.62 -3.37
C ALA A 147 -16.73 9.14 -2.77
N ASP A 148 -17.86 9.58 -3.32
CA ASP A 148 -19.20 9.13 -2.92
C ASP A 148 -19.42 7.66 -3.28
N VAL A 149 -19.07 7.26 -4.51
CA VAL A 149 -19.11 5.85 -4.94
C VAL A 149 -18.18 4.99 -4.09
N PHE A 150 -16.97 5.50 -3.80
CA PHE A 150 -16.03 4.81 -2.92
C PHE A 150 -16.62 4.62 -1.52
N ALA A 151 -17.22 5.68 -0.94
CA ALA A 151 -17.82 5.62 0.39
C ALA A 151 -18.96 4.60 0.52
N GLU A 152 -19.76 4.46 -0.54
CA GLU A 152 -20.83 3.46 -0.60
C GLU A 152 -20.30 2.02 -0.68
N ARG A 153 -19.12 1.84 -1.27
CA ARG A 153 -18.49 0.53 -1.53
C ARG A 153 -17.33 0.21 -0.58
N SER A 154 -17.01 1.10 0.35
CA SER A 154 -15.88 0.92 1.28
C SER A 154 -16.15 -0.09 2.39
N GLY A 155 -16.95 -1.11 2.12
CA GLY A 155 -17.19 -2.17 3.07
C GLY A 155 -16.00 -3.12 3.22
N THR A 156 -16.01 -3.84 4.31
CA THR A 156 -14.99 -4.84 4.65
C THR A 156 -15.32 -6.23 4.11
N THR A 157 -16.38 -6.36 3.33
CA THR A 157 -16.85 -7.66 2.82
C THR A 157 -16.56 -7.82 1.34
N VAL A 158 -16.32 -9.05 0.92
CA VAL A 158 -16.04 -9.39 -0.48
C VAL A 158 -17.18 -8.95 -1.41
N GLU A 159 -18.42 -8.99 -0.92
CA GLU A 159 -19.61 -8.58 -1.67
C GLU A 159 -19.64 -7.08 -1.99
N GLN A 160 -18.85 -6.29 -1.31
CA GLN A 160 -18.73 -4.84 -1.54
C GLN A 160 -17.46 -4.47 -2.33
N ASP A 161 -16.67 -5.47 -2.72
CA ASP A 161 -15.48 -5.24 -3.54
C ASP A 161 -15.89 -4.84 -4.96
N PRO A 162 -15.32 -3.75 -5.52
CA PRO A 162 -15.63 -3.31 -6.89
C PRO A 162 -15.40 -4.37 -7.96
N LEU A 163 -14.47 -5.30 -7.76
CA LEU A 163 -14.26 -6.42 -8.70
C LEU A 163 -15.40 -7.43 -8.72
N VAL A 164 -16.21 -7.49 -7.68
CA VAL A 164 -17.37 -8.40 -7.60
C VAL A 164 -18.58 -7.79 -8.28
N TYR A 165 -18.72 -6.47 -8.20
CA TYR A 165 -19.87 -5.77 -8.78
C TYR A 165 -19.65 -5.31 -10.24
N GLY A 166 -18.42 -5.28 -10.73
CA GLY A 166 -18.07 -4.85 -12.10
C GLY A 166 -17.98 -3.34 -12.23
#